data_d4b77b78316e6af10cd1347cd9f2c2ee
#
_entry.id   d4b77b78316e6af10cd1347cd9f2c2ee
#
_cell.length_a   1.000
_cell.length_b   1.000
_cell.length_c   1.000
_cell.angle_alpha   90.00
_cell.angle_beta   90.00
_cell.angle_gamma   90.00
#
_symmetry.space_group_name_H-M   'P 1'
#
loop_
_entity.id
_entity.type
_entity.pdbx_description
1 polymer ?
#
loop_
_entity_poly.entity_id
_entity_poly.type
_entity_poly.pdbx_seq_one_letter_code
_entity_poly.pdbx_strand_id
1 'polypeptide(L)'
;ALWEAGRVAERLFGSGRFVALYLLAGLLGGIASINWQQDLVGVGASGAVFGVIGGLLAALLLRPDLLPGTVTKKLQTSATLFIAYSLFNGFTHTGIDNAAHVGGLVAGALIGAAYVMPLGRALAAAAAVLVLIGGGALRAIEVAEPYSDELAFRQFLSSYPKAEASLNDIALSLKTRAKSMSPQAFLQVLDHEMIPGWAEQDKRIAALPHVTQRSRPLRDGLASFVHLRRESWELLGDGIRRNDASGVEAFKKKSAEANVAMEGIKAWVEKANKGKGRNP
;
A
#
# COMPACT_ATOMS: atom_id res chain seq x y z
N ALA A 1 9.78 -8.03 24.03
CA ALA A 1 10.98 -8.36 23.26
C ALA A 1 11.96 -7.17 23.19
N LEU A 2 11.60 -6.03 22.57
CA LEU A 2 12.53 -4.89 22.42
C LEU A 2 13.07 -4.36 23.73
N TRP A 3 12.25 -4.24 24.77
CA TRP A 3 12.69 -3.73 26.07
C TRP A 3 13.79 -4.58 26.70
N GLU A 4 13.68 -5.89 26.65
CA GLU A 4 14.68 -6.79 27.25
C GLU A 4 15.90 -6.95 26.36
N ALA A 5 15.70 -7.35 25.09
CA ALA A 5 16.79 -7.53 24.13
C ALA A 5 17.53 -6.21 23.84
N GLY A 6 16.78 -5.11 23.74
CA GLY A 6 17.33 -3.77 23.50
C GLY A 6 18.26 -3.31 24.63
N ARG A 7 17.85 -3.47 25.89
CA ARG A 7 18.71 -3.12 27.04
C ARG A 7 20.00 -3.93 27.08
N VAL A 8 19.94 -5.21 26.72
CA VAL A 8 21.15 -6.04 26.65
C VAL A 8 22.04 -5.61 25.49
N ALA A 9 21.46 -5.40 24.30
CA ALA A 9 22.19 -4.96 23.12
C ALA A 9 22.82 -3.57 23.33
N GLU A 10 22.10 -2.64 23.93
CA GLU A 10 22.61 -1.30 24.24
C GLU A 10 23.78 -1.34 25.24
N ARG A 11 23.67 -2.15 26.30
CA ARG A 11 24.77 -2.34 27.27
C ARG A 11 25.99 -2.99 26.64
N LEU A 12 25.78 -3.92 25.70
CA LEU A 12 26.84 -4.66 25.04
C LEU A 12 27.56 -3.82 23.97
N PHE A 13 26.81 -3.10 23.14
CA PHE A 13 27.35 -2.37 21.99
C PHE A 13 27.56 -0.88 22.26
N GLY A 14 26.91 -0.33 23.27
CA GLY A 14 26.79 1.11 23.51
C GLY A 14 25.64 1.74 22.78
N SER A 15 25.09 2.87 23.28
CA SER A 15 23.86 3.51 22.77
C SER A 15 23.95 3.89 21.30
N GLY A 16 25.08 4.46 20.83
CA GLY A 16 25.24 4.87 19.42
C GLY A 16 25.18 3.67 18.44
N ARG A 17 25.88 2.57 18.76
CA ARG A 17 25.86 1.35 17.94
C ARG A 17 24.51 0.64 18.02
N PHE A 18 23.84 0.67 19.16
CA PHE A 18 22.48 0.15 19.31
C PHE A 18 21.49 0.90 18.42
N VAL A 19 21.52 2.23 18.42
CA VAL A 19 20.65 3.05 17.55
C VAL A 19 20.95 2.77 16.07
N ALA A 20 22.23 2.71 15.68
CA ALA A 20 22.62 2.38 14.31
C ALA A 20 22.12 0.98 13.90
N LEU A 21 22.29 -0.03 14.74
CA LEU A 21 21.77 -1.39 14.52
C LEU A 21 20.25 -1.38 14.30
N TYR A 22 19.51 -0.72 15.19
CA TYR A 22 18.06 -0.63 15.13
C TYR A 22 17.57 0.02 13.83
N LEU A 23 18.14 1.19 13.49
CA LEU A 23 17.71 1.95 12.30
C LEU A 23 18.10 1.26 10.99
N LEU A 24 19.33 0.76 10.87
CA LEU A 24 19.80 0.08 9.65
C LEU A 24 19.09 -1.25 9.43
N ALA A 25 18.87 -2.03 10.49
CA ALA A 25 18.12 -3.27 10.38
C ALA A 25 16.65 -3.03 10.04
N GLY A 26 16.04 -1.96 10.58
CA GLY A 26 14.69 -1.54 10.22
C GLY A 26 14.58 -1.12 8.77
N LEU A 27 15.56 -0.34 8.28
CA LEU A 27 15.63 0.08 6.86
C LEU A 27 15.74 -1.14 5.93
N LEU A 28 16.66 -2.07 6.20
CA LEU A 28 16.83 -3.28 5.40
C LEU A 28 15.63 -4.22 5.48
N GLY A 29 14.97 -4.29 6.64
CA GLY A 29 13.70 -4.99 6.79
C GLY A 29 12.62 -4.39 5.88
N GLY A 30 12.50 -3.07 5.85
CA GLY A 30 11.58 -2.36 4.94
C GLY A 30 11.91 -2.59 3.47
N ILE A 31 13.19 -2.54 3.10
CA ILE A 31 13.65 -2.85 1.74
C ILE A 31 13.29 -4.30 1.35
N ALA A 32 13.52 -5.26 2.25
CA ALA A 32 13.15 -6.66 2.01
C ALA A 32 11.64 -6.83 1.83
N SER A 33 10.83 -6.14 2.64
CA SER A 33 9.37 -6.13 2.53
C SER A 33 8.91 -5.66 1.15
N ILE A 34 9.37 -4.50 0.69
CA ILE A 34 9.01 -3.93 -0.62
C ILE A 34 9.39 -4.88 -1.77
N ASN A 35 10.55 -5.53 -1.66
CA ASN A 35 11.02 -6.43 -2.72
C ASN A 35 10.29 -7.78 -2.76
N TRP A 36 9.70 -8.21 -1.64
CA TRP A 36 9.09 -9.53 -1.52
C TRP A 36 7.56 -9.49 -1.57
N GLN A 37 6.94 -8.51 -0.92
CA GLN A 37 5.49 -8.40 -0.76
C GLN A 37 4.99 -7.02 -1.18
N GLN A 38 4.78 -6.86 -2.47
CA GLN A 38 4.39 -5.58 -3.09
C GLN A 38 3.00 -5.08 -2.69
N ASP A 39 2.13 -5.97 -2.22
CA ASP A 39 0.72 -5.67 -1.89
C ASP A 39 0.47 -5.39 -0.41
N LEU A 40 1.48 -5.49 0.45
CA LEU A 40 1.34 -5.23 1.88
C LEU A 40 1.76 -3.81 2.24
N VAL A 41 0.89 -3.12 2.97
CA VAL A 41 1.28 -1.91 3.70
C VAL A 41 1.96 -2.36 4.99
N GLY A 42 3.28 -2.46 4.97
CA GLY A 42 4.08 -2.75 6.16
C GLY A 42 4.01 -1.60 7.14
N VAL A 43 3.42 -1.83 8.30
CA VAL A 43 3.37 -0.85 9.40
C VAL A 43 3.96 -1.50 10.64
N GLY A 44 5.08 -0.98 11.12
CA GLY A 44 5.62 -1.41 12.40
C GLY A 44 7.15 -1.48 12.46
N ALA A 45 7.68 -1.34 13.68
CA ALA A 45 9.10 -1.41 13.97
C ALA A 45 9.60 -2.86 14.12
N SER A 46 8.81 -3.87 13.75
CA SER A 46 9.12 -5.28 14.00
C SER A 46 10.39 -5.75 13.28
N GLY A 47 10.64 -5.30 12.05
CA GLY A 47 11.90 -5.59 11.34
C GLY A 47 13.13 -5.09 12.09
N ALA A 48 13.08 -3.89 12.67
CA ALA A 48 14.14 -3.36 13.50
C ALA A 48 14.34 -4.18 14.81
N VAL A 49 13.24 -4.62 15.43
CA VAL A 49 13.27 -5.49 16.62
C VAL A 49 13.93 -6.83 16.30
N PHE A 50 13.55 -7.44 15.18
CA PHE A 50 14.21 -8.66 14.69
C PHE A 50 15.69 -8.43 14.42
N GLY A 51 16.06 -7.25 13.92
CA GLY A 51 17.45 -6.86 13.73
C GLY A 51 18.24 -6.77 15.03
N VAL A 52 17.67 -6.18 16.07
CA VAL A 52 18.32 -6.12 17.40
C VAL A 52 18.52 -7.53 17.96
N ILE A 53 17.53 -8.40 17.84
CA ILE A 53 17.61 -9.79 18.30
C ILE A 53 18.63 -10.57 17.47
N GLY A 54 18.65 -10.41 16.15
CA GLY A 54 19.61 -11.01 15.24
C GLY A 54 21.05 -10.58 15.53
N GLY A 55 21.25 -9.27 15.75
CA GLY A 55 22.55 -8.71 16.08
C GLY A 55 23.10 -9.21 17.43
N LEU A 56 22.22 -9.24 18.42
CA LEU A 56 22.60 -9.80 19.75
C LEU A 56 22.91 -11.29 19.62
N LEU A 57 22.10 -12.07 18.96
CA LEU A 57 22.31 -13.50 18.77
C LEU A 57 23.60 -13.78 18.01
N ALA A 58 23.87 -13.09 16.91
CA ALA A 58 25.12 -13.25 16.15
C ALA A 58 26.37 -12.90 16.98
N ALA A 59 26.32 -11.80 17.74
CA ALA A 59 27.41 -11.40 18.62
C ALA A 59 27.69 -12.46 19.67
N LEU A 60 26.66 -13.01 20.33
CA LEU A 60 26.82 -14.03 21.37
C LEU A 60 27.22 -15.42 20.82
N LEU A 61 26.87 -15.71 19.55
CA LEU A 61 27.34 -16.93 18.88
C LEU A 61 28.85 -16.84 18.53
N LEU A 62 29.30 -15.68 18.07
CA LEU A 62 30.68 -15.43 17.68
C LEU A 62 31.63 -15.20 18.90
N ARG A 63 31.08 -14.58 19.92
CA ARG A 63 31.81 -14.23 21.15
C ARG A 63 30.96 -14.59 22.37
N PRO A 64 30.90 -15.89 22.72
CA PRO A 64 30.09 -16.34 23.86
C PRO A 64 30.70 -15.90 25.23
N ASP A 65 31.91 -15.39 25.20
CA ASP A 65 32.63 -14.82 26.34
C ASP A 65 32.21 -13.40 26.74
N LEU A 66 31.40 -12.73 25.92
CA LEU A 66 30.92 -11.36 26.19
C LEU A 66 30.02 -11.26 27.43
N LEU A 67 29.37 -12.35 27.80
CA LEU A 67 28.51 -12.44 28.99
C LEU A 67 28.78 -13.76 29.74
N PRO A 68 28.38 -13.86 31.03
CA PRO A 68 28.47 -15.13 31.77
C PRO A 68 27.74 -16.26 31.01
N GLY A 69 28.37 -17.45 30.93
CA GLY A 69 27.90 -18.54 30.07
C GLY A 69 26.43 -18.97 30.29
N THR A 70 25.94 -18.90 31.52
CA THR A 70 24.52 -19.16 31.84
C THR A 70 23.59 -18.13 31.23
N VAL A 71 23.99 -16.85 31.23
CA VAL A 71 23.23 -15.73 30.62
C VAL A 71 23.27 -15.85 29.11
N THR A 72 24.46 -16.11 28.54
CA THR A 72 24.64 -16.31 27.08
C THR A 72 23.72 -17.41 26.56
N LYS A 73 23.74 -18.60 27.16
CA LYS A 73 22.89 -19.73 26.76
C LYS A 73 21.40 -19.39 26.86
N LYS A 74 20.96 -18.75 27.96
CA LYS A 74 19.57 -18.33 28.14
C LYS A 74 19.13 -17.36 27.05
N LEU A 75 19.95 -16.35 26.73
CA LEU A 75 19.64 -15.36 25.70
C LEU A 75 19.58 -15.99 24.29
N GLN A 76 20.57 -16.85 23.96
CA GLN A 76 20.59 -17.57 22.68
C GLN A 76 19.34 -18.43 22.51
N THR A 77 18.97 -19.22 23.53
CA THR A 77 17.75 -20.05 23.48
C THR A 77 16.51 -19.21 23.36
N SER A 78 16.34 -18.15 24.15
CA SER A 78 15.19 -17.28 24.14
C SER A 78 15.05 -16.54 22.79
N ALA A 79 16.16 -16.03 22.24
CA ALA A 79 16.18 -15.37 20.93
C ALA A 79 15.77 -16.35 19.80
N THR A 80 16.35 -17.56 19.80
CA THR A 80 16.03 -18.59 18.79
C THR A 80 14.56 -18.99 18.85
N LEU A 81 14.03 -19.25 20.05
CA LEU A 81 12.61 -19.59 20.22
C LEU A 81 11.69 -18.45 19.81
N PHE A 82 12.03 -17.21 20.16
CA PHE A 82 11.26 -16.04 19.73
C PHE A 82 11.23 -15.90 18.21
N ILE A 83 12.40 -16.02 17.55
CA ILE A 83 12.50 -15.96 16.08
C ILE A 83 11.64 -17.06 15.45
N ALA A 84 11.82 -18.31 15.88
CA ALA A 84 11.08 -19.45 15.33
C ALA A 84 9.56 -19.28 15.51
N TYR A 85 9.11 -18.94 16.72
CA TYR A 85 7.70 -18.72 17.01
C TYR A 85 7.10 -17.57 16.18
N SER A 86 7.82 -16.43 16.14
CA SER A 86 7.29 -15.25 15.43
C SER A 86 7.23 -15.45 13.93
N LEU A 87 8.24 -16.10 13.31
CA LEU A 87 8.20 -16.43 11.88
C LEU A 87 7.12 -17.45 11.57
N PHE A 88 6.96 -18.49 12.42
CA PHE A 88 5.87 -19.47 12.25
C PHE A 88 4.50 -18.79 12.28
N ASN A 89 4.25 -17.91 13.25
CA ASN A 89 3.00 -17.15 13.30
C ASN A 89 2.82 -16.26 12.07
N GLY A 90 3.89 -15.68 11.54
CA GLY A 90 3.84 -14.87 10.33
C GLY A 90 3.50 -15.64 9.05
N PHE A 91 3.74 -16.97 9.03
CA PHE A 91 3.30 -17.84 7.93
C PHE A 91 1.85 -18.31 8.09
N THR A 92 1.35 -18.39 9.33
CA THR A 92 0.00 -18.91 9.62
C THR A 92 -1.05 -17.80 9.71
N HIS A 93 -0.66 -16.55 9.94
CA HIS A 93 -1.57 -15.41 10.12
C HIS A 93 -1.33 -14.36 9.04
N THR A 94 -2.40 -13.83 8.47
CA THR A 94 -2.34 -12.73 7.49
C THR A 94 -2.05 -11.40 8.20
N GLY A 95 -1.29 -10.53 7.53
CA GLY A 95 -0.96 -9.19 8.07
C GLY A 95 0.36 -9.11 8.83
N ILE A 96 1.11 -10.21 8.96
CA ILE A 96 2.46 -10.22 9.50
C ILE A 96 3.47 -10.21 8.34
N ASP A 97 4.37 -9.25 8.35
CA ASP A 97 5.38 -9.06 7.31
C ASP A 97 6.64 -9.88 7.63
N ASN A 98 6.63 -11.15 7.23
CA ASN A 98 7.78 -12.03 7.40
C ASN A 98 8.99 -11.61 6.58
N ALA A 99 8.80 -10.92 5.46
CA ALA A 99 9.93 -10.42 4.67
C ALA A 99 10.69 -9.33 5.43
N ALA A 100 9.98 -8.40 6.08
CA ALA A 100 10.59 -7.41 6.97
C ALA A 100 11.30 -8.06 8.16
N HIS A 101 10.71 -9.12 8.75
CA HIS A 101 11.31 -9.85 9.87
C HIS A 101 12.63 -10.52 9.46
N VAL A 102 12.63 -11.27 8.35
CA VAL A 102 13.83 -11.97 7.87
C VAL A 102 14.90 -10.97 7.41
N GLY A 103 14.50 -9.93 6.65
CA GLY A 103 15.42 -8.89 6.21
C GLY A 103 16.08 -8.16 7.38
N GLY A 104 15.30 -7.77 8.38
CA GLY A 104 15.79 -7.16 9.61
C GLY A 104 16.71 -8.08 10.39
N LEU A 105 16.33 -9.35 10.58
CA LEU A 105 17.12 -10.38 11.27
C LEU A 105 18.51 -10.56 10.64
N VAL A 106 18.55 -10.74 9.30
CA VAL A 106 19.80 -10.94 8.55
C VAL A 106 20.68 -9.70 8.63
N ALA A 107 20.10 -8.51 8.39
CA ALA A 107 20.82 -7.25 8.50
C ALA A 107 21.40 -7.04 9.90
N GLY A 108 20.58 -7.26 10.92
CA GLY A 108 20.99 -7.14 12.29
C GLY A 108 22.10 -8.12 12.67
N ALA A 109 22.01 -9.37 12.21
CA ALA A 109 23.04 -10.38 12.43
C ALA A 109 24.38 -9.96 11.81
N LEU A 110 24.41 -9.42 10.60
CA LEU A 110 25.62 -8.90 9.96
C LEU A 110 26.23 -7.72 10.74
N ILE A 111 25.38 -6.75 11.14
CA ILE A 111 25.82 -5.58 11.91
C ILE A 111 26.36 -5.98 13.29
N GLY A 112 25.61 -6.82 14.02
CA GLY A 112 26.02 -7.30 15.33
C GLY A 112 27.31 -8.14 15.29
N ALA A 113 27.48 -8.97 14.24
CA ALA A 113 28.72 -9.68 13.98
C ALA A 113 29.90 -8.70 13.73
N ALA A 114 29.67 -7.65 12.93
CA ALA A 114 30.67 -6.62 12.65
C ALA A 114 31.18 -5.93 13.94
N TYR A 115 30.31 -5.74 14.93
CA TYR A 115 30.67 -5.08 16.17
C TYR A 115 31.65 -5.90 17.07
N VAL A 116 31.69 -7.21 16.88
CA VAL A 116 32.51 -8.12 17.72
C VAL A 116 33.64 -8.83 16.97
N MET A 117 33.71 -8.65 15.65
CA MET A 117 34.72 -9.24 14.78
C MET A 117 35.98 -8.37 14.65
N PRO A 118 37.14 -8.96 14.27
CA PRO A 118 38.32 -8.20 13.84
C PRO A 118 38.02 -7.26 12.67
N LEU A 119 38.75 -6.14 12.61
CA LEU A 119 38.48 -5.03 11.67
C LEU A 119 38.26 -5.46 10.20
N GLY A 120 39.10 -6.37 9.68
CA GLY A 120 38.96 -6.83 8.28
C GLY A 120 37.59 -7.50 7.98
N ARG A 121 37.11 -8.36 8.90
CA ARG A 121 35.82 -9.02 8.81
C ARG A 121 34.67 -8.05 9.09
N ALA A 122 34.86 -7.11 10.01
CA ALA A 122 33.89 -6.06 10.29
C ALA A 122 33.66 -5.17 9.07
N LEU A 123 34.73 -4.79 8.34
CA LEU A 123 34.64 -4.04 7.10
C LEU A 123 33.91 -4.83 6.00
N ALA A 124 34.18 -6.14 5.87
CA ALA A 124 33.46 -6.99 4.92
C ALA A 124 31.97 -7.08 5.23
N ALA A 125 31.58 -7.23 6.51
CA ALA A 125 30.19 -7.21 6.93
C ALA A 125 29.51 -5.86 6.68
N ALA A 126 30.19 -4.75 6.96
CA ALA A 126 29.71 -3.40 6.66
C ALA A 126 29.51 -3.18 5.15
N ALA A 127 30.48 -3.64 4.33
CA ALA A 127 30.34 -3.58 2.87
C ALA A 127 29.15 -4.41 2.37
N ALA A 128 28.92 -5.61 2.93
CA ALA A 128 27.74 -6.42 2.60
C ALA A 128 26.44 -5.70 2.94
N VAL A 129 26.36 -5.04 4.10
CA VAL A 129 25.19 -4.23 4.49
C VAL A 129 24.97 -3.09 3.49
N LEU A 130 26.02 -2.38 3.07
CA LEU A 130 25.91 -1.29 2.09
C LEU A 130 25.45 -1.80 0.71
N VAL A 131 25.96 -2.96 0.28
CA VAL A 131 25.51 -3.60 -0.98
C VAL A 131 24.04 -4.01 -0.89
N LEU A 132 23.59 -4.56 0.24
CA LEU A 132 22.19 -4.90 0.45
C LEU A 132 21.28 -3.65 0.46
N ILE A 133 21.73 -2.56 1.08
CA ILE A 133 20.99 -1.28 1.03
C ILE A 133 20.93 -0.77 -0.39
N GLY A 134 22.06 -0.62 -1.09
CA GLY A 134 22.13 -0.07 -2.43
C GLY A 134 21.37 -0.92 -3.45
N GLY A 135 21.68 -2.21 -3.54
CA GLY A 135 21.04 -3.13 -4.47
C GLY A 135 19.56 -3.34 -4.16
N GLY A 136 19.22 -3.47 -2.88
CA GLY A 136 17.84 -3.61 -2.46
C GLY A 136 17.01 -2.34 -2.69
N ALA A 137 17.58 -1.16 -2.49
CA ALA A 137 16.92 0.11 -2.77
C ALA A 137 16.68 0.32 -4.27
N LEU A 138 17.69 0.03 -5.11
CA LEU A 138 17.52 0.09 -6.57
C LEU A 138 16.40 -0.84 -7.03
N ARG A 139 16.39 -2.08 -6.55
CA ARG A 139 15.32 -3.04 -6.86
C ARG A 139 13.96 -2.57 -6.33
N ALA A 140 13.90 -1.98 -5.14
CA ALA A 140 12.67 -1.44 -4.57
C ALA A 140 12.09 -0.29 -5.42
N ILE A 141 12.95 0.55 -6.00
CA ILE A 141 12.53 1.62 -6.93
C ILE A 141 11.91 1.00 -8.19
N GLU A 142 12.59 0.03 -8.84
CA GLU A 142 12.06 -0.68 -9.99
C GLU A 142 10.70 -1.35 -9.73
N VAL A 143 10.56 -1.96 -8.56
CA VAL A 143 9.34 -2.66 -8.14
C VAL A 143 8.22 -1.67 -7.81
N ALA A 144 8.55 -0.50 -7.25
CA ALA A 144 7.57 0.51 -6.87
C ALA A 144 7.07 1.34 -8.06
N GLU A 145 7.87 1.47 -9.12
CA GLU A 145 7.51 2.28 -10.31
C GLU A 145 6.15 1.87 -10.92
N PRO A 146 5.82 0.56 -11.08
CA PRO A 146 4.50 0.14 -11.58
C PRO A 146 3.31 0.55 -10.71
N TYR A 147 3.55 1.05 -9.50
CA TYR A 147 2.52 1.45 -8.53
C TYR A 147 2.59 2.93 -8.17
N SER A 148 3.22 3.74 -9.02
CA SER A 148 3.45 5.17 -8.79
C SER A 148 2.18 5.95 -8.49
N ASP A 149 1.03 5.50 -8.99
CA ASP A 149 -0.24 6.20 -8.87
C ASP A 149 -1.09 5.77 -7.66
N GLU A 150 -0.63 4.79 -6.85
CA GLU A 150 -1.43 4.24 -5.76
C GLU A 150 -1.82 5.31 -4.72
N LEU A 151 -0.91 6.22 -4.36
CA LEU A 151 -1.20 7.31 -3.44
C LEU A 151 -2.22 8.30 -4.05
N ALA A 152 -2.02 8.68 -5.31
CA ALA A 152 -2.92 9.57 -6.02
C ALA A 152 -4.31 8.94 -6.20
N PHE A 153 -4.38 7.62 -6.43
CA PHE A 153 -5.63 6.88 -6.48
C PHE A 153 -6.38 6.90 -5.13
N ARG A 154 -5.68 6.73 -4.02
CA ARG A 154 -6.28 6.86 -2.67
C ARG A 154 -6.82 8.27 -2.41
N GLN A 155 -6.11 9.30 -2.85
CA GLN A 155 -6.58 10.69 -2.79
C GLN A 155 -7.81 10.90 -3.69
N PHE A 156 -7.83 10.32 -4.90
CA PHE A 156 -9.01 10.29 -5.75
C PHE A 156 -10.21 9.66 -5.01
N LEU A 157 -10.05 8.46 -4.44
CA LEU A 157 -11.11 7.77 -3.70
C LEU A 157 -11.66 8.58 -2.52
N SER A 158 -10.85 9.40 -1.86
CA SER A 158 -11.30 10.25 -0.75
C SER A 158 -12.13 11.44 -1.21
N SER A 159 -11.88 11.98 -2.41
CA SER A 159 -12.55 13.15 -2.97
C SER A 159 -13.72 12.83 -3.88
N TYR A 160 -13.69 11.67 -4.53
CA TYR A 160 -14.67 11.25 -5.53
C TYR A 160 -16.12 11.19 -5.03
N PRO A 161 -16.43 10.65 -3.82
CA PRO A 161 -17.83 10.59 -3.35
C PRO A 161 -18.50 11.96 -3.24
N LYS A 162 -17.74 13.00 -2.88
CA LYS A 162 -18.26 14.37 -2.82
C LYS A 162 -18.55 14.91 -4.22
N ALA A 163 -17.65 14.65 -5.18
CA ALA A 163 -17.84 15.07 -6.57
C ALA A 163 -19.06 14.35 -7.21
N GLU A 164 -19.17 13.04 -6.99
CA GLU A 164 -20.30 12.24 -7.48
C GLU A 164 -21.63 12.71 -6.87
N ALA A 165 -21.68 12.99 -5.57
CA ALA A 165 -22.87 13.49 -4.92
C ALA A 165 -23.34 14.81 -5.54
N SER A 166 -22.43 15.75 -5.79
CA SER A 166 -22.75 17.03 -6.47
C SER A 166 -23.31 16.81 -7.87
N LEU A 167 -22.74 15.90 -8.66
CA LEU A 167 -23.23 15.56 -10.00
C LEU A 167 -24.60 14.87 -9.95
N ASN A 168 -24.85 14.04 -8.95
CA ASN A 168 -26.17 13.42 -8.74
C ASN A 168 -27.23 14.43 -8.33
N ASP A 169 -26.88 15.46 -7.55
CA ASP A 169 -27.79 16.55 -7.20
C ASP A 169 -28.18 17.37 -8.44
N ILE A 170 -27.23 17.66 -9.34
CA ILE A 170 -27.51 18.31 -10.63
C ILE A 170 -28.43 17.43 -11.47
N ALA A 171 -28.16 16.11 -11.57
CA ALA A 171 -28.99 15.16 -12.31
C ALA A 171 -30.41 15.11 -11.77
N LEU A 172 -30.60 15.11 -10.45
CA LEU A 172 -31.91 15.15 -9.80
C LEU A 172 -32.64 16.45 -10.09
N SER A 173 -31.96 17.60 -10.03
CA SER A 173 -32.48 18.91 -10.37
C SER A 173 -32.97 18.93 -11.85
N LEU A 174 -32.14 18.45 -12.78
CA LEU A 174 -32.53 18.34 -14.19
C LEU A 174 -33.77 17.46 -14.38
N LYS A 175 -33.79 16.28 -13.73
CA LYS A 175 -34.93 15.36 -13.81
C LYS A 175 -36.23 15.98 -13.30
N THR A 176 -36.20 16.70 -12.18
CA THR A 176 -37.38 17.31 -11.56
C THR A 176 -37.90 18.50 -12.37
N ARG A 177 -37.00 19.28 -12.98
CA ARG A 177 -37.30 20.50 -13.73
C ARG A 177 -37.46 20.30 -15.24
N ALA A 178 -37.14 19.10 -15.77
CA ALA A 178 -37.09 18.81 -17.20
C ALA A 178 -38.38 19.24 -17.94
N LYS A 179 -39.58 19.08 -17.34
CA LYS A 179 -40.85 19.43 -17.94
C LYS A 179 -41.09 20.94 -18.03
N SER A 180 -40.41 21.74 -17.21
CA SER A 180 -40.59 23.20 -17.14
C SER A 180 -39.43 23.98 -17.76
N MET A 181 -38.35 23.30 -18.17
CA MET A 181 -37.17 23.92 -18.76
C MET A 181 -37.27 23.97 -20.29
N SER A 182 -36.80 25.08 -20.91
CA SER A 182 -36.54 25.08 -22.33
C SER A 182 -35.38 24.15 -22.70
N PRO A 183 -35.31 23.59 -23.92
CA PRO A 183 -34.18 22.80 -24.38
C PRO A 183 -32.84 23.52 -24.24
N GLN A 184 -32.81 24.82 -24.49
CA GLN A 184 -31.59 25.65 -24.34
C GLN A 184 -31.13 25.74 -22.88
N ALA A 185 -32.08 25.99 -21.95
CA ALA A 185 -31.75 26.03 -20.52
C ALA A 185 -31.25 24.68 -20.01
N PHE A 186 -31.80 23.57 -20.50
CA PHE A 186 -31.36 22.24 -20.18
C PHE A 186 -29.93 21.97 -20.69
N LEU A 187 -29.67 22.33 -21.96
CA LEU A 187 -28.33 22.21 -22.57
C LEU A 187 -27.29 23.07 -21.85
N GLN A 188 -27.65 24.26 -21.37
CA GLN A 188 -26.74 25.11 -20.59
C GLN A 188 -26.22 24.38 -19.35
N VAL A 189 -27.08 23.71 -18.59
CA VAL A 189 -26.65 22.93 -17.41
C VAL A 189 -25.81 21.72 -17.81
N LEU A 190 -26.18 21.04 -18.91
CA LEU A 190 -25.39 19.92 -19.41
C LEU A 190 -23.97 20.35 -19.79
N ASP A 191 -23.84 21.42 -20.56
CA ASP A 191 -22.59 21.84 -21.18
C ASP A 191 -21.62 22.54 -20.16
N HIS A 192 -22.18 23.18 -19.14
CA HIS A 192 -21.37 23.95 -18.21
C HIS A 192 -21.14 23.28 -16.85
N GLU A 193 -21.99 22.31 -16.47
CA GLU A 193 -21.92 21.69 -15.17
C GLU A 193 -21.79 20.15 -15.25
N MET A 194 -22.73 19.48 -15.94
CA MET A 194 -22.83 18.02 -15.91
C MET A 194 -21.70 17.33 -16.68
N ILE A 195 -21.57 17.65 -17.98
CA ILE A 195 -20.57 17.03 -18.85
C ILE A 195 -19.15 17.38 -18.40
N PRO A 196 -18.80 18.66 -18.10
CA PRO A 196 -17.49 18.99 -17.59
C PRO A 196 -17.17 18.35 -16.24
N GLY A 197 -18.17 18.22 -15.36
CA GLY A 197 -17.99 17.57 -14.05
C GLY A 197 -17.61 16.08 -14.18
N TRP A 198 -18.31 15.34 -15.04
CA TRP A 198 -17.96 13.94 -15.33
C TRP A 198 -16.66 13.83 -16.13
N ALA A 199 -16.40 14.73 -17.08
CA ALA A 199 -15.14 14.75 -17.85
C ALA A 199 -13.93 14.97 -16.95
N GLU A 200 -14.03 15.82 -15.94
CA GLU A 200 -12.96 16.01 -14.96
C GLU A 200 -12.68 14.75 -14.15
N GLN A 201 -13.73 14.02 -13.71
CA GLN A 201 -13.52 12.77 -12.98
C GLN A 201 -12.93 11.68 -13.91
N ASP A 202 -13.39 11.58 -15.16
CA ASP A 202 -12.86 10.66 -16.16
C ASP A 202 -11.37 10.92 -16.44
N LYS A 203 -10.99 12.17 -16.65
CA LYS A 203 -9.59 12.59 -16.82
C LYS A 203 -8.74 12.25 -15.61
N ARG A 204 -9.23 12.53 -14.40
CA ARG A 204 -8.50 12.27 -13.15
C ARG A 204 -8.22 10.79 -12.95
N ILE A 205 -9.21 9.91 -13.17
CA ILE A 205 -9.01 8.47 -12.98
C ILE A 205 -8.21 7.84 -14.13
N ALA A 206 -8.37 8.33 -15.35
CA ALA A 206 -7.59 7.88 -16.51
C ALA A 206 -6.09 8.20 -16.38
N ALA A 207 -5.74 9.27 -15.65
CA ALA A 207 -4.36 9.64 -15.37
C ALA A 207 -3.66 8.73 -14.33
N LEU A 208 -4.35 7.71 -13.79
CA LEU A 208 -3.86 6.83 -12.72
C LEU A 208 -3.79 5.36 -13.16
N PRO A 209 -3.01 5.00 -14.21
CA PRO A 209 -2.95 3.62 -14.72
C PRO A 209 -2.13 2.68 -13.81
N HIS A 210 -1.17 3.20 -13.04
CA HIS A 210 -0.18 2.42 -12.31
C HIS A 210 -0.55 2.25 -10.84
N VAL A 211 -1.60 1.48 -10.59
CA VAL A 211 -2.06 1.11 -9.24
C VAL A 211 -1.73 -0.36 -8.93
N THR A 212 -1.70 -0.72 -7.65
CA THR A 212 -1.44 -2.09 -7.22
C THR A 212 -2.45 -3.08 -7.80
N GLN A 213 -2.07 -4.36 -7.92
CA GLN A 213 -2.97 -5.42 -8.38
C GLN A 213 -4.25 -5.49 -7.53
N ARG A 214 -4.13 -5.19 -6.24
CA ARG A 214 -5.27 -5.14 -5.32
C ARG A 214 -6.22 -3.98 -5.64
N SER A 215 -5.70 -2.81 -5.98
CA SER A 215 -6.49 -1.60 -6.27
C SER A 215 -7.03 -1.59 -7.70
N ARG A 216 -6.41 -2.35 -8.62
CA ARG A 216 -6.74 -2.34 -10.05
C ARG A 216 -8.21 -2.63 -10.35
N PRO A 217 -8.86 -3.68 -9.78
CA PRO A 217 -10.26 -3.95 -10.09
C PRO A 217 -11.19 -2.79 -9.70
N LEU A 218 -10.90 -2.10 -8.57
CA LEU A 218 -11.64 -0.94 -8.13
C LEU A 218 -11.40 0.25 -9.06
N ARG A 219 -10.15 0.50 -9.44
CA ARG A 219 -9.79 1.57 -10.36
C ARG A 219 -10.43 1.38 -11.72
N ASP A 220 -10.33 0.18 -12.29
CA ASP A 220 -10.90 -0.13 -13.61
C ASP A 220 -12.43 -0.04 -13.62
N GLY A 221 -13.06 -0.54 -12.56
CA GLY A 221 -14.51 -0.43 -12.38
C GLY A 221 -14.96 1.03 -12.30
N LEU A 222 -14.29 1.84 -11.48
CA LEU A 222 -14.58 3.28 -11.36
C LEU A 222 -14.31 4.03 -12.66
N ALA A 223 -13.23 3.73 -13.38
CA ALA A 223 -12.92 4.33 -14.67
C ALA A 223 -14.02 4.02 -15.69
N SER A 224 -14.45 2.77 -15.78
CA SER A 224 -15.57 2.37 -16.64
C SER A 224 -16.86 3.08 -16.27
N PHE A 225 -17.20 3.13 -14.98
CA PHE A 225 -18.41 3.81 -14.51
C PHE A 225 -18.42 5.30 -14.86
N VAL A 226 -17.34 6.01 -14.56
CA VAL A 226 -17.20 7.45 -14.79
C VAL A 226 -17.25 7.76 -16.28
N HIS A 227 -16.55 6.97 -17.10
CA HIS A 227 -16.53 7.09 -18.54
C HIS A 227 -17.95 6.92 -19.15
N LEU A 228 -18.65 5.86 -18.77
CA LEU A 228 -20.01 5.58 -19.23
C LEU A 228 -21.01 6.66 -18.79
N ARG A 229 -20.83 7.22 -17.58
CA ARG A 229 -21.63 8.35 -17.11
C ARG A 229 -21.42 9.59 -17.97
N ARG A 230 -20.16 9.95 -18.24
CA ARG A 230 -19.83 11.06 -19.13
C ARG A 230 -20.47 10.85 -20.50
N GLU A 231 -20.21 9.71 -21.13
CA GLU A 231 -20.74 9.37 -22.46
C GLU A 231 -22.26 9.41 -22.51
N SER A 232 -22.93 8.94 -21.46
CA SER A 232 -24.40 8.98 -21.41
C SER A 232 -24.93 10.43 -21.48
N TRP A 233 -24.37 11.36 -20.75
CA TRP A 233 -24.78 12.76 -20.75
C TRP A 233 -24.42 13.48 -22.05
N GLU A 234 -23.29 13.17 -22.67
CA GLU A 234 -22.90 13.66 -23.99
C GLU A 234 -23.93 13.24 -25.06
N LEU A 235 -24.32 11.96 -25.07
CA LEU A 235 -25.33 11.42 -25.99
C LEU A 235 -26.72 12.09 -25.82
N LEU A 236 -27.11 12.37 -24.58
CA LEU A 236 -28.35 13.10 -24.31
C LEU A 236 -28.28 14.53 -24.85
N GLY A 237 -27.19 15.24 -24.61
CA GLY A 237 -26.97 16.59 -25.11
C GLY A 237 -26.99 16.65 -26.63
N ASP A 238 -26.34 15.71 -27.30
CA ASP A 238 -26.30 15.60 -28.75
C ASP A 238 -27.70 15.29 -29.33
N GLY A 239 -28.47 14.41 -28.71
CA GLY A 239 -29.84 14.13 -29.11
C GLY A 239 -30.73 15.38 -29.04
N ILE A 240 -30.62 16.14 -27.94
CA ILE A 240 -31.38 17.39 -27.77
C ILE A 240 -30.97 18.43 -28.83
N ARG A 241 -29.68 18.60 -29.11
CA ARG A 241 -29.17 19.55 -30.13
C ARG A 241 -29.67 19.22 -31.54
N ARG A 242 -29.77 17.93 -31.86
CA ARG A 242 -30.24 17.43 -33.17
C ARG A 242 -31.74 17.27 -33.24
N ASN A 243 -32.47 17.54 -32.16
CA ASN A 243 -33.91 17.25 -32.02
C ASN A 243 -34.22 15.79 -32.35
N ASP A 244 -33.37 14.86 -31.88
CA ASP A 244 -33.45 13.44 -32.19
C ASP A 244 -33.75 12.63 -30.90
N ALA A 245 -34.90 11.97 -30.90
CA ALA A 245 -35.33 11.13 -29.78
C ALA A 245 -34.41 9.92 -29.51
N SER A 246 -33.59 9.49 -30.48
CA SER A 246 -32.63 8.40 -30.31
C SER A 246 -31.58 8.73 -29.26
N GLY A 247 -31.26 10.01 -29.02
CA GLY A 247 -30.34 10.46 -27.96
C GLY A 247 -30.84 10.08 -26.57
N VAL A 248 -32.13 10.10 -26.32
CA VAL A 248 -32.71 9.69 -25.03
C VAL A 248 -32.58 8.18 -24.82
N GLU A 249 -32.78 7.38 -25.86
CA GLU A 249 -32.60 5.94 -25.77
C GLU A 249 -31.11 5.56 -25.58
N ALA A 250 -30.20 6.24 -26.29
CA ALA A 250 -28.76 6.07 -26.11
C ALA A 250 -28.32 6.43 -24.68
N PHE A 251 -28.82 7.55 -24.13
CA PHE A 251 -28.59 7.92 -22.72
C PHE A 251 -29.06 6.83 -21.76
N LYS A 252 -30.29 6.32 -21.92
CA LYS A 252 -30.82 5.27 -21.05
C LYS A 252 -29.95 4.01 -21.10
N LYS A 253 -29.56 3.58 -22.31
CA LYS A 253 -28.70 2.41 -22.50
C LYS A 253 -27.37 2.59 -21.81
N LYS A 254 -26.65 3.69 -22.05
CA LYS A 254 -25.35 3.97 -21.43
C LYS A 254 -25.44 4.16 -19.92
N SER A 255 -26.49 4.79 -19.44
CA SER A 255 -26.75 4.92 -18.01
C SER A 255 -26.99 3.55 -17.34
N ALA A 256 -27.65 2.62 -18.02
CA ALA A 256 -27.84 1.26 -17.54
C ALA A 256 -26.50 0.50 -17.49
N GLU A 257 -25.64 0.62 -18.51
CA GLU A 257 -24.28 0.07 -18.53
C GLU A 257 -23.45 0.62 -17.36
N ALA A 258 -23.52 1.92 -17.10
CA ALA A 258 -22.85 2.54 -15.95
C ALA A 258 -23.35 1.98 -14.60
N ASN A 259 -24.66 1.77 -14.46
CA ASN A 259 -25.21 1.19 -13.23
C ASN A 259 -24.70 -0.25 -13.01
N VAL A 260 -24.58 -1.06 -14.07
CA VAL A 260 -24.00 -2.41 -13.99
C VAL A 260 -22.53 -2.33 -13.52
N ALA A 261 -21.75 -1.41 -14.05
CA ALA A 261 -20.37 -1.19 -13.60
C ALA A 261 -20.31 -0.84 -12.10
N MET A 262 -21.21 0.03 -11.63
CA MET A 262 -21.30 0.40 -10.21
C MET A 262 -21.70 -0.79 -9.31
N GLU A 263 -22.64 -1.62 -9.74
CA GLU A 263 -22.99 -2.84 -8.98
C GLU A 263 -21.82 -3.81 -8.91
N GLY A 264 -21.01 -3.94 -9.95
CA GLY A 264 -19.75 -4.70 -9.93
C GLY A 264 -18.75 -4.16 -8.89
N ILE A 265 -18.62 -2.84 -8.80
CA ILE A 265 -17.78 -2.18 -7.79
C ILE A 265 -18.27 -2.49 -6.38
N LYS A 266 -19.57 -2.34 -6.12
CA LYS A 266 -20.18 -2.63 -4.80
C LYS A 266 -19.95 -4.08 -4.38
N ALA A 267 -20.18 -5.03 -5.29
CA ALA A 267 -19.95 -6.45 -5.05
C ALA A 267 -18.47 -6.75 -4.72
N TRP A 268 -17.54 -6.11 -5.44
CA TRP A 268 -16.12 -6.25 -5.17
C TRP A 268 -15.74 -5.70 -3.78
N VAL A 269 -16.22 -4.49 -3.42
CA VAL A 269 -15.99 -3.87 -2.10
C VAL A 269 -16.55 -4.74 -0.97
N GLU A 270 -17.76 -5.28 -1.13
CA GLU A 270 -18.37 -6.17 -0.16
C GLU A 270 -17.56 -7.46 0.05
N LYS A 271 -17.10 -8.08 -1.05
CA LYS A 271 -16.22 -9.26 -1.00
C LYS A 271 -14.89 -8.95 -0.31
N ALA A 272 -14.29 -7.80 -0.62
CA ALA A 272 -13.03 -7.36 -0.01
C ALA A 272 -13.18 -7.11 1.50
N ASN A 273 -14.33 -6.58 1.95
CA ASN A 273 -14.62 -6.35 3.36
C ASN A 273 -14.94 -7.65 4.12
N LYS A 274 -15.65 -8.59 3.50
CA LYS A 274 -15.92 -9.93 4.09
C LYS A 274 -14.62 -10.73 4.27
N GLY A 275 -13.64 -10.55 3.41
CA GLY A 275 -12.31 -11.14 3.55
C GLY A 275 -11.53 -10.58 4.75
N LYS A 276 -11.77 -9.33 5.14
CA LYS A 276 -11.16 -8.69 6.32
C LYS A 276 -11.83 -9.08 7.64
N GLY A 277 -13.10 -9.46 7.62
CA GLY A 277 -13.88 -9.84 8.82
C GLY A 277 -13.76 -11.31 9.22
N ARG A 278 -12.97 -12.12 8.53
CA ARG A 278 -12.74 -13.55 8.82
C ARG A 278 -11.42 -13.84 9.54
N ASN A 279 -10.80 -12.83 10.15
CA ASN A 279 -9.72 -13.06 11.10
C ASN A 279 -10.20 -12.66 12.49
N PRO A 280 -10.45 -13.64 13.38
CA PRO A 280 -10.57 -13.39 14.80
C PRO A 280 -9.22 -12.95 15.39
#